data_f385fc9acfa4876b4f007550d38df8a1
#
_entry.id   f385fc9acfa4876b4f007550d38df8a1
#
_cell.length_a   1.000
_cell.length_b   1.000
_cell.length_c   1.000
_cell.angle_alpha   90.00
_cell.angle_beta   90.00
_cell.angle_gamma   90.00
#
_symmetry.space_group_name_H-M   'P 1'
#
loop_
_entity.id
_entity.type
_entity.pdbx_description
1 polymer ?
#
loop_
_entity_poly.entity_id
_entity_poly.type
_entity_poly.pdbx_seq_one_letter_code
_entity_poly.pdbx_strand_id
1 'polypeptide(L)'
;QSAAGDIDKDGRLEIVFGCYRNDSSIYALNAENGSLLWRYNAHVPNAEGCNDVAVALYDVDNDDTLEVIVPSSCNPKTFCFRGKTGTVQWQTNTAGSDSPPSIADLDNDGKAEILHGGFNGHVLCINSENGSIAWDKEVFSNSWVQTAPTIVDLNNDGQLDFVVATWAFSPDTSRIYAYSGNNQSLLWSRAVSDYTYHGTAVADFDNDGKPELVIGDYNGMIYALNGENGSALWQYQASVYVGAPITIADINNDGSCDIIFCDGYGVGALSKTGTLIWYYPTTNYSNAFRGVAVGDINGDNSLDIVFGTGKGNLIVLNGNNGSVIWDLDLSTHIGKTFDINHAPLIADFDEDGKIDIFIVGGKTDYPNFQTNYGRAYMITAGIGNGPDWLMFQHDLRRKSSMCDAPLSNSTFKKNNQNIQLYPNPSREFVTLVSSNLGTVTIRTITGSTIKSFELTELKSNIAIGDLATGLYIVSVQTKQGMSMQKLQVE
;
A
#
# COMPACT_ATOMS: atom_id res chain seq x y z
N GLN A 1 -3.65 2.97 11.17
CA GLN A 1 -3.25 1.96 10.18
C GLN A 1 -1.78 1.62 10.40
N SER A 2 -1.39 0.38 10.08
CA SER A 2 -0.02 -0.13 10.26
C SER A 2 0.77 -0.19 8.97
N ALA A 3 2.10 -0.27 9.15
CA ALA A 3 3.05 -0.67 8.12
C ALA A 3 4.13 -1.57 8.76
N ALA A 4 4.72 -2.45 7.97
CA ALA A 4 5.81 -3.32 8.38
C ALA A 4 7.04 -3.13 7.48
N GLY A 5 8.22 -3.20 8.08
CA GLY A 5 9.52 -3.09 7.43
C GLY A 5 10.65 -3.28 8.42
N ASP A 6 11.84 -3.60 7.95
CA ASP A 6 13.06 -3.69 8.77
C ASP A 6 13.56 -2.27 9.08
N ILE A 7 13.07 -1.68 10.18
CA ILE A 7 13.36 -0.29 10.56
C ILE A 7 14.57 -0.14 11.47
N ASP A 8 15.14 -1.23 11.97
CA ASP A 8 16.33 -1.20 12.82
C ASP A 8 17.55 -1.91 12.24
N LYS A 9 17.40 -2.50 11.04
CA LYS A 9 18.42 -3.23 10.28
C LYS A 9 18.94 -4.47 10.99
N ASP A 10 18.08 -5.20 11.65
CA ASP A 10 18.45 -6.51 12.22
C ASP A 10 18.13 -7.69 11.27
N GLY A 11 17.48 -7.40 10.14
CA GLY A 11 17.10 -8.36 9.11
C GLY A 11 15.68 -8.92 9.30
N ARG A 12 14.93 -8.46 10.29
CA ARG A 12 13.55 -8.85 10.58
C ARG A 12 12.61 -7.68 10.40
N LEU A 13 11.32 -7.97 10.34
CA LEU A 13 10.31 -6.93 10.18
C LEU A 13 9.89 -6.37 11.55
N GLU A 14 9.75 -5.07 11.63
CA GLU A 14 9.01 -4.38 12.67
C GLU A 14 7.66 -3.93 12.15
N ILE A 15 6.72 -3.78 13.08
CA ILE A 15 5.38 -3.27 12.80
C ILE A 15 5.20 -1.94 13.50
N VAL A 16 4.84 -0.92 12.71
CA VAL A 16 4.56 0.43 13.22
C VAL A 16 3.08 0.74 13.04
N PHE A 17 2.46 1.30 14.09
CA PHE A 17 1.07 1.76 14.06
C PHE A 17 0.81 2.89 15.04
N GLY A 18 -0.18 3.72 14.72
CA GLY A 18 -0.66 4.77 15.60
C GLY A 18 -1.97 4.40 16.27
N CYS A 19 -2.23 5.03 17.41
CA CYS A 19 -3.43 4.83 18.21
C CYS A 19 -4.40 5.99 18.09
N TYR A 20 -5.70 5.65 18.14
CA TYR A 20 -6.81 6.59 18.23
C TYR A 20 -7.08 6.93 19.69
N ARG A 21 -7.41 8.14 19.97
CA ARG A 21 -7.81 8.75 21.28
C ARG A 21 -7.28 8.10 22.57
N ASN A 22 -6.96 8.89 23.56
CA ASN A 22 -6.45 8.59 24.91
C ASN A 22 -5.03 8.07 25.00
N ASP A 23 -4.53 7.31 24.03
CA ASP A 23 -3.15 6.88 24.04
C ASP A 23 -2.23 7.86 23.32
N SER A 24 -2.69 8.51 22.26
CA SER A 24 -1.91 9.49 21.46
C SER A 24 -0.54 8.98 21.03
N SER A 25 -0.33 7.67 21.00
CA SER A 25 0.98 7.09 20.80
C SER A 25 1.13 6.44 19.45
N ILE A 26 2.36 6.45 18.99
CA ILE A 26 2.86 5.66 17.86
C ILE A 26 3.73 4.58 18.48
N TYR A 27 3.54 3.33 18.06
CA TYR A 27 4.27 2.16 18.53
C TYR A 27 5.06 1.55 17.40
N ALA A 28 6.27 1.08 17.69
CA ALA A 28 7.01 0.12 16.87
C ALA A 28 7.27 -1.13 17.69
N LEU A 29 6.92 -2.28 17.16
CA LEU A 29 7.07 -3.59 17.78
C LEU A 29 7.93 -4.47 16.88
N ASN A 30 8.78 -5.29 17.47
CA ASN A 30 9.43 -6.40 16.78
C ASN A 30 8.34 -7.43 16.40
N ALA A 31 8.20 -7.72 15.10
CA ALA A 31 7.07 -8.51 14.61
C ALA A 31 7.14 -9.97 15.07
N GLU A 32 8.33 -10.55 15.14
CA GLU A 32 8.55 -11.96 15.48
C GLU A 32 8.16 -12.34 16.92
N ASN A 33 8.07 -11.36 17.83
CA ASN A 33 7.79 -11.64 19.25
C ASN A 33 6.86 -10.63 19.95
N GLY A 34 6.47 -9.55 19.26
CA GLY A 34 5.61 -8.49 19.77
C GLY A 34 6.25 -7.61 20.85
N SER A 35 7.58 -7.69 21.04
CA SER A 35 8.26 -6.83 22.00
C SER A 35 8.32 -5.38 21.52
N LEU A 36 8.21 -4.45 22.48
CA LEU A 36 8.26 -3.02 22.19
C LEU A 36 9.67 -2.61 21.76
N LEU A 37 9.85 -2.13 20.52
CA LEU A 37 11.08 -1.49 20.10
C LEU A 37 11.12 -0.05 20.63
N TRP A 38 10.09 0.75 20.32
CA TRP A 38 9.93 2.10 20.88
C TRP A 38 8.46 2.55 20.87
N ARG A 39 8.21 3.62 21.63
CA ARG A 39 6.92 4.30 21.69
C ARG A 39 7.15 5.81 21.73
N TYR A 40 6.39 6.55 20.95
CA TYR A 40 6.36 8.01 20.99
C TYR A 40 4.96 8.51 21.31
N ASN A 41 4.83 9.40 22.28
CA ASN A 41 3.55 10.00 22.63
C ASN A 41 3.44 11.39 21.99
N ALA A 42 2.53 11.54 21.04
CA ALA A 42 2.26 12.78 20.32
C ALA A 42 1.21 13.67 20.99
N HIS A 43 0.91 13.45 22.29
CA HIS A 43 -0.10 14.21 23.04
C HIS A 43 0.16 15.71 23.01
N VAL A 44 -0.90 16.49 22.80
CA VAL A 44 -0.90 17.95 22.91
C VAL A 44 -1.87 18.35 24.01
N PRO A 45 -1.49 19.25 24.93
CA PRO A 45 -2.41 19.76 25.96
C PRO A 45 -3.69 20.35 25.32
N ASN A 46 -4.84 19.94 25.84
CA ASN A 46 -6.18 20.31 25.37
C ASN A 46 -6.58 19.81 23.96
N ALA A 47 -5.81 18.92 23.36
CA ALA A 47 -6.20 18.16 22.17
C ALA A 47 -6.07 16.67 22.49
N GLU A 48 -7.07 15.88 22.11
CA GLU A 48 -6.98 14.44 22.19
C GLU A 48 -6.12 13.98 21.00
N GLY A 49 -4.97 13.38 21.28
CA GLY A 49 -4.07 12.88 20.24
C GLY A 49 -4.72 11.74 19.47
N CYS A 50 -4.74 11.86 18.16
CA CYS A 50 -5.18 10.82 17.26
C CYS A 50 -4.06 10.61 16.23
N ASN A 51 -3.52 9.39 16.16
CA ASN A 51 -2.53 8.97 15.19
C ASN A 51 -3.01 7.69 14.49
N ASP A 52 -4.30 7.66 14.16
CA ASP A 52 -4.95 6.53 13.50
C ASP A 52 -4.80 6.54 11.97
N VAL A 53 -4.12 7.53 11.45
CA VAL A 53 -3.74 7.62 10.04
C VAL A 53 -2.77 6.50 9.69
N ALA A 54 -2.75 6.08 8.42
CA ALA A 54 -1.76 5.12 7.96
C ALA A 54 -0.35 5.71 8.07
N VAL A 55 0.58 4.92 8.59
CA VAL A 55 2.00 5.24 8.59
C VAL A 55 2.62 4.88 7.24
N ALA A 56 3.73 5.52 6.88
CA ALA A 56 4.58 5.11 5.78
C ALA A 56 6.01 4.87 6.29
N LEU A 57 6.69 3.90 5.70
CA LEU A 57 8.09 3.58 5.96
C LEU A 57 8.90 3.87 4.70
N TYR A 58 9.89 4.74 4.81
CA TYR A 58 10.71 5.15 3.67
C TYR A 58 12.08 5.65 4.14
N ASP A 59 13.14 5.32 3.42
CA ASP A 59 14.49 5.84 3.63
C ASP A 59 14.54 7.28 3.08
N VAL A 60 14.36 8.28 3.97
CA VAL A 60 14.22 9.68 3.56
C VAL A 60 15.55 10.39 3.34
N ASP A 61 16.65 9.85 3.85
CA ASP A 61 17.98 10.48 3.77
C ASP A 61 19.02 9.61 3.05
N ASN A 62 18.59 8.48 2.47
CA ASN A 62 19.40 7.50 1.73
C ASN A 62 20.56 6.92 2.56
N ASP A 63 20.31 6.65 3.85
CA ASP A 63 21.26 6.00 4.74
C ASP A 63 21.05 4.48 4.84
N ASP A 64 20.14 3.97 4.00
CA ASP A 64 19.64 2.59 3.94
C ASP A 64 18.86 2.17 5.22
N THR A 65 18.42 3.07 6.08
CA THR A 65 17.46 2.80 7.15
C THR A 65 16.09 3.37 6.81
N LEU A 66 15.02 2.73 7.27
CA LEU A 66 13.68 3.24 7.03
C LEU A 66 13.28 4.20 8.15
N GLU A 67 12.81 5.38 7.78
CA GLU A 67 12.14 6.31 8.67
C GLU A 67 10.65 6.04 8.69
N VAL A 68 10.01 6.50 9.77
CA VAL A 68 8.57 6.37 10.00
C VAL A 68 7.90 7.72 9.83
N ILE A 69 7.03 7.85 8.83
CA ILE A 69 6.29 9.07 8.50
C ILE A 69 4.85 8.94 9.00
N VAL A 70 4.41 9.90 9.83
CA VAL A 70 3.09 9.89 10.45
C VAL A 70 2.47 11.27 10.43
N PRO A 71 1.48 11.54 9.56
CA PRO A 71 0.56 12.65 9.74
C PRO A 71 -0.29 12.44 10.99
N SER A 72 -0.69 13.49 11.67
CA SER A 72 -1.54 13.39 12.86
C SER A 72 -2.81 14.20 12.69
N SER A 73 -3.94 13.62 13.07
CA SER A 73 -5.25 14.27 12.97
C SER A 73 -5.51 15.26 14.10
N CYS A 74 -5.05 14.98 15.30
CA CYS A 74 -5.32 15.82 16.48
C CYS A 74 -4.13 16.72 16.88
N ASN A 75 -2.91 16.34 16.54
CA ASN A 75 -1.75 17.20 16.63
C ASN A 75 -1.46 17.72 15.20
N PRO A 76 -1.61 19.03 14.92
CA PRO A 76 -1.52 19.53 13.55
C PRO A 76 -0.07 19.52 13.02
N LYS A 77 0.48 18.32 12.93
CA LYS A 77 1.86 18.05 12.49
C LYS A 77 1.94 16.77 11.68
N THR A 78 2.95 16.74 10.82
CA THR A 78 3.49 15.52 10.24
C THR A 78 4.86 15.28 10.85
N PHE A 79 5.06 14.05 11.34
CA PHE A 79 6.29 13.61 11.98
C PHE A 79 7.07 12.68 11.07
N CYS A 80 8.39 12.79 11.14
CA CYS A 80 9.32 11.77 10.65
C CYS A 80 10.19 11.31 11.83
N PHE A 81 10.21 10.02 12.07
CA PHE A 81 10.99 9.40 13.15
C PHE A 81 12.08 8.53 12.55
N ARG A 82 13.25 8.51 13.19
CA ARG A 82 14.25 7.48 12.92
C ARG A 82 13.69 6.11 13.27
N GLY A 83 13.66 5.19 12.31
CA GLY A 83 13.04 3.87 12.49
C GLY A 83 13.55 3.12 13.71
N LYS A 84 14.85 3.02 13.85
CA LYS A 84 15.51 2.28 14.93
C LYS A 84 15.22 2.80 16.35
N THR A 85 15.03 4.11 16.52
CA THR A 85 15.02 4.72 17.86
C THR A 85 13.73 5.43 18.23
N GLY A 86 12.85 5.70 17.25
CA GLY A 86 11.64 6.51 17.43
C GLY A 86 11.92 7.97 17.80
N THR A 87 13.17 8.44 17.62
CA THR A 87 13.49 9.85 17.82
C THR A 87 13.03 10.69 16.62
N VAL A 88 12.44 11.87 16.90
CA VAL A 88 12.01 12.76 15.84
C VAL A 88 13.20 13.24 15.04
N GLN A 89 13.24 12.95 13.74
CA GLN A 89 14.23 13.48 12.80
C GLN A 89 13.84 14.87 12.36
N TRP A 90 12.59 15.03 11.94
CA TRP A 90 11.96 16.32 11.68
C TRP A 90 10.44 16.26 11.97
N GLN A 91 9.85 17.42 12.11
CA GLN A 91 8.41 17.58 12.21
C GLN A 91 7.97 18.86 11.52
N THR A 92 6.86 18.81 10.82
CA THR A 92 6.31 19.93 10.05
C THR A 92 4.92 20.30 10.55
N ASN A 93 4.65 21.59 10.75
CA ASN A 93 3.31 22.04 11.11
C ASN A 93 2.38 21.89 9.90
N THR A 94 1.24 21.22 10.11
CA THR A 94 0.24 20.96 9.09
C THR A 94 -1.15 21.29 9.64
N ALA A 95 -2.21 21.11 8.84
CA ALA A 95 -3.57 21.43 9.28
C ALA A 95 -4.29 20.31 10.05
N GLY A 96 -3.56 19.28 10.49
CA GLY A 96 -4.17 18.02 10.94
C GLY A 96 -4.68 17.19 9.75
N SER A 97 -4.58 15.87 9.85
CA SER A 97 -4.85 15.02 8.69
C SER A 97 -5.26 13.61 9.08
N ASP A 98 -6.32 13.08 8.45
CA ASP A 98 -6.66 11.66 8.37
C ASP A 98 -6.24 11.06 7.01
N SER A 99 -5.59 11.83 6.15
CA SER A 99 -5.11 11.38 4.85
C SER A 99 -3.83 10.56 5.01
N PRO A 100 -3.80 9.30 4.55
CA PRO A 100 -2.57 8.51 4.51
C PRO A 100 -1.50 9.20 3.67
N PRO A 101 -0.23 9.20 4.09
CA PRO A 101 0.84 9.81 3.32
C PRO A 101 1.20 8.92 2.14
N SER A 102 1.44 9.53 0.99
CA SER A 102 1.97 8.91 -0.23
C SER A 102 3.35 9.44 -0.52
N ILE A 103 4.25 8.62 -1.06
CA ILE A 103 5.65 8.98 -1.22
C ILE A 103 6.11 8.63 -2.64
N ALA A 104 6.69 9.59 -3.34
CA ALA A 104 7.32 9.42 -4.64
C ALA A 104 8.19 10.63 -4.99
N ASP A 105 9.15 10.46 -5.88
CA ASP A 105 9.90 11.54 -6.53
C ASP A 105 9.00 12.18 -7.61
N LEU A 106 8.37 13.31 -7.28
CA LEU A 106 7.36 13.96 -8.14
C LEU A 106 7.96 14.94 -9.14
N ASP A 107 9.12 15.50 -8.83
CA ASP A 107 9.78 16.50 -9.67
C ASP A 107 11.01 15.95 -10.39
N ASN A 108 11.32 14.66 -10.20
CA ASN A 108 12.43 13.92 -10.77
C ASN A 108 13.81 14.50 -10.39
N ASP A 109 13.96 15.03 -9.16
CA ASP A 109 15.24 15.51 -8.64
C ASP A 109 16.08 14.39 -7.98
N GLY A 110 15.52 13.18 -7.88
CA GLY A 110 16.12 12.00 -7.28
C GLY A 110 15.87 11.88 -5.78
N LYS A 111 15.02 12.72 -5.20
CA LYS A 111 14.52 12.65 -3.83
C LYS A 111 13.02 12.49 -3.85
N ALA A 112 12.48 11.87 -2.83
CA ALA A 112 11.04 11.69 -2.77
C ALA A 112 10.36 12.83 -2.00
N GLU A 113 9.13 13.14 -2.40
CA GLU A 113 8.20 13.98 -1.68
C GLU A 113 7.17 13.14 -0.95
N ILE A 114 6.67 13.69 0.15
CA ILE A 114 5.57 13.15 0.94
C ILE A 114 4.34 14.01 0.66
N LEU A 115 3.28 13.38 0.13
CA LEU A 115 1.98 14.01 -0.10
C LEU A 115 0.96 13.52 0.91
N HIS A 116 0.18 14.42 1.48
CA HIS A 116 -1.05 14.07 2.19
C HIS A 116 -2.07 15.22 2.16
N GLY A 117 -3.34 14.88 2.31
CA GLY A 117 -4.40 15.86 2.45
C GLY A 117 -4.52 16.41 3.87
N GLY A 118 -5.37 17.42 4.06
CA GLY A 118 -5.62 18.05 5.36
C GLY A 118 -7.08 18.42 5.59
N PHE A 119 -7.42 18.72 6.83
CA PHE A 119 -8.76 19.21 7.24
C PHE A 119 -9.06 20.65 6.80
N ASN A 120 -8.14 21.29 6.12
CA ASN A 120 -8.31 22.61 5.54
C ASN A 120 -8.64 22.60 4.03
N GLY A 121 -8.87 21.42 3.44
CA GLY A 121 -9.14 21.28 2.01
C GLY A 121 -7.93 21.37 1.09
N HIS A 122 -6.73 21.24 1.65
CA HIS A 122 -5.46 21.32 0.93
C HIS A 122 -4.80 19.94 0.78
N VAL A 123 -3.92 19.84 -0.20
CA VAL A 123 -2.88 18.82 -0.30
C VAL A 123 -1.54 19.49 -0.04
N LEU A 124 -0.78 18.90 0.87
CA LEU A 124 0.54 19.34 1.26
C LEU A 124 1.59 18.42 0.67
N CYS A 125 2.65 19.02 0.11
CA CYS A 125 3.85 18.33 -0.36
C CYS A 125 5.03 18.73 0.52
N ILE A 126 5.72 17.74 1.06
CA ILE A 126 6.81 17.89 2.01
C ILE A 126 8.04 17.19 1.44
N ASN A 127 9.19 17.87 1.39
CA ASN A 127 10.46 17.25 1.05
C ASN A 127 10.83 16.22 2.12
N SER A 128 10.99 14.96 1.73
CA SER A 128 11.14 13.85 2.69
C SER A 128 12.41 13.97 3.53
N GLU A 129 13.49 14.45 2.97
CA GLU A 129 14.82 14.50 3.62
C GLU A 129 14.92 15.51 4.78
N ASN A 130 14.06 16.54 4.80
CA ASN A 130 14.21 17.62 5.79
C ASN A 130 12.90 18.16 6.37
N GLY A 131 11.74 17.69 5.88
CA GLY A 131 10.43 18.11 6.32
C GLY A 131 10.02 19.52 5.88
N SER A 132 10.76 20.18 4.98
CA SER A 132 10.35 21.48 4.46
C SER A 132 9.15 21.34 3.50
N ILE A 133 8.23 22.30 3.56
CA ILE A 133 7.09 22.32 2.63
C ILE A 133 7.60 22.71 1.25
N ALA A 134 7.47 21.83 0.27
CA ALA A 134 7.75 22.10 -1.13
C ALA A 134 6.65 22.98 -1.73
N TRP A 135 5.39 22.61 -1.50
CA TRP A 135 4.22 23.39 -1.90
C TRP A 135 2.98 23.01 -1.06
N ASP A 136 2.00 23.91 -1.05
CA ASP A 136 0.72 23.77 -0.37
C ASP A 136 -0.38 24.13 -1.37
N LYS A 137 -1.18 23.16 -1.78
CA LYS A 137 -2.22 23.29 -2.81
C LYS A 137 -3.60 23.27 -2.21
N GLU A 138 -4.33 24.39 -2.28
CA GLU A 138 -5.76 24.38 -2.04
C GLU A 138 -6.46 23.59 -3.16
N VAL A 139 -7.16 22.52 -2.76
CA VAL A 139 -8.04 21.72 -3.63
C VAL A 139 -9.44 22.30 -3.60
N PHE A 140 -9.99 22.48 -2.39
CA PHE A 140 -11.29 23.09 -2.20
C PHE A 140 -11.48 23.55 -0.75
N SER A 141 -11.67 24.85 -0.51
CA SER A 141 -11.65 25.46 0.84
C SER A 141 -12.76 24.98 1.78
N ASN A 142 -13.96 24.68 1.25
CA ASN A 142 -15.09 24.17 2.07
C ASN A 142 -15.11 22.64 2.09
N SER A 143 -13.98 22.02 2.35
CA SER A 143 -13.85 20.57 2.37
C SER A 143 -12.71 20.09 3.27
N TRP A 144 -12.68 18.78 3.48
CA TRP A 144 -11.49 18.03 3.90
C TRP A 144 -10.94 17.22 2.74
N VAL A 145 -9.65 17.02 2.67
CA VAL A 145 -9.00 16.02 1.83
C VAL A 145 -8.52 14.90 2.77
N GLN A 146 -9.32 13.85 2.88
CA GLN A 146 -9.02 12.70 3.74
C GLN A 146 -8.55 11.49 2.94
N THR A 147 -8.73 11.52 1.62
CA THR A 147 -8.20 10.48 0.74
C THR A 147 -6.68 10.50 0.72
N ALA A 148 -6.06 9.32 0.67
CA ALA A 148 -4.64 9.23 0.31
C ALA A 148 -4.45 9.80 -1.10
N PRO A 149 -3.47 10.70 -1.33
CA PRO A 149 -3.11 11.07 -2.69
C PRO A 149 -2.59 9.85 -3.44
N THR A 150 -3.29 9.41 -4.47
CA THR A 150 -2.82 8.28 -5.30
C THR A 150 -1.89 8.81 -6.37
N ILE A 151 -0.64 8.32 -6.43
CA ILE A 151 0.41 8.84 -7.32
C ILE A 151 0.64 7.88 -8.48
N VAL A 152 0.43 8.36 -9.69
CA VAL A 152 0.60 7.59 -10.93
C VAL A 152 0.73 8.53 -12.13
N ASP A 153 1.45 8.13 -13.19
CA ASP A 153 1.45 8.83 -14.47
C ASP A 153 0.12 8.54 -15.20
N LEU A 154 -0.83 9.49 -15.12
CA LEU A 154 -2.20 9.33 -15.63
C LEU A 154 -2.31 9.43 -17.14
N ASN A 155 -1.38 10.10 -17.78
CA ASN A 155 -1.47 10.48 -19.18
C ASN A 155 -0.31 9.94 -20.03
N ASN A 156 0.59 9.14 -19.42
CA ASN A 156 1.79 8.56 -20.02
C ASN A 156 2.74 9.61 -20.61
N ASP A 157 2.87 10.78 -19.96
CA ASP A 157 3.83 11.80 -20.37
C ASP A 157 5.22 11.64 -19.70
N GLY A 158 5.37 10.63 -18.85
CA GLY A 158 6.59 10.31 -18.13
C GLY A 158 6.77 11.09 -16.83
N GLN A 159 5.77 11.91 -16.44
CA GLN A 159 5.74 12.62 -15.17
C GLN A 159 4.69 11.97 -14.25
N LEU A 160 4.96 11.96 -12.97
CA LEU A 160 3.96 11.51 -12.00
C LEU A 160 2.90 12.58 -11.79
N ASP A 161 1.66 12.13 -11.74
CA ASP A 161 0.47 12.91 -11.40
C ASP A 161 -0.06 12.43 -10.06
N PHE A 162 -1.02 13.17 -9.47
CA PHE A 162 -1.71 12.70 -8.27
C PHE A 162 -3.20 12.93 -8.32
N VAL A 163 -3.94 12.00 -7.69
CA VAL A 163 -5.39 12.03 -7.58
C VAL A 163 -5.79 12.14 -6.13
N VAL A 164 -6.71 13.05 -5.83
CA VAL A 164 -7.34 13.19 -4.51
C VAL A 164 -8.84 13.39 -4.67
N ALA A 165 -9.59 13.13 -3.60
CA ALA A 165 -11.01 13.46 -3.56
C ALA A 165 -11.35 14.22 -2.28
N THR A 166 -12.43 14.98 -2.34
CA THR A 166 -12.85 15.85 -1.24
C THR A 166 -14.02 15.27 -0.47
N TRP A 167 -14.05 15.60 0.80
CA TRP A 167 -15.22 15.57 1.64
C TRP A 167 -15.76 17.00 1.75
N ALA A 168 -16.61 17.41 0.81
CA ALA A 168 -17.14 18.75 0.75
C ALA A 168 -18.33 18.92 1.70
N PHE A 169 -18.43 20.11 2.32
CA PHE A 169 -19.55 20.44 3.21
C PHE A 169 -20.67 21.16 2.46
N SER A 170 -21.91 20.88 2.86
CA SER A 170 -23.08 21.54 2.28
C SER A 170 -22.93 23.07 2.27
N PRO A 171 -23.32 23.76 1.17
CA PRO A 171 -24.08 23.25 0.02
C PRO A 171 -23.21 22.68 -1.13
N ASP A 172 -21.92 22.53 -0.93
CA ASP A 172 -20.99 22.12 -1.98
C ASP A 172 -21.03 20.60 -2.23
N THR A 173 -20.51 20.19 -3.38
CA THR A 173 -20.49 18.79 -3.84
C THR A 173 -19.06 18.26 -3.85
N SER A 174 -18.87 17.07 -3.30
CA SER A 174 -17.59 16.36 -3.33
C SER A 174 -17.15 16.00 -4.75
N ARG A 175 -15.86 16.04 -4.99
CA ARG A 175 -15.28 15.80 -6.31
C ARG A 175 -13.96 15.03 -6.19
N ILE A 176 -13.66 14.32 -7.27
CA ILE A 176 -12.33 13.76 -7.55
C ILE A 176 -11.56 14.80 -8.37
N TYR A 177 -10.31 15.00 -8.06
CA TYR A 177 -9.39 15.90 -8.74
C TYR A 177 -8.12 15.17 -9.12
N ALA A 178 -7.67 15.34 -10.37
CA ALA A 178 -6.37 14.91 -10.83
C ALA A 178 -5.51 16.14 -11.14
N TYR A 179 -4.29 16.12 -10.67
CA TYR A 179 -3.32 17.20 -10.83
C TYR A 179 -2.00 16.66 -11.35
N SER A 180 -1.32 17.45 -12.18
CA SER A 180 0.08 17.20 -12.51
C SER A 180 0.96 17.33 -11.27
N GLY A 181 1.81 16.35 -11.00
CA GLY A 181 2.73 16.39 -9.84
C GLY A 181 3.78 17.49 -9.96
N ASN A 182 4.28 17.73 -11.17
CA ASN A 182 5.36 18.70 -11.41
C ASN A 182 4.94 20.15 -11.14
N ASN A 183 3.74 20.58 -11.56
CA ASN A 183 3.34 21.99 -11.50
C ASN A 183 1.99 22.23 -10.82
N GLN A 184 1.35 21.18 -10.28
CA GLN A 184 0.06 21.19 -9.60
C GLN A 184 -1.08 21.79 -10.44
N SER A 185 -0.95 21.78 -11.78
CA SER A 185 -2.02 22.16 -12.67
C SER A 185 -3.15 21.12 -12.65
N LEU A 186 -4.39 21.57 -12.65
CA LEU A 186 -5.55 20.71 -12.73
C LEU A 186 -5.59 20.03 -14.10
N LEU A 187 -5.53 18.70 -14.13
CA LEU A 187 -5.74 17.91 -15.34
C LEU A 187 -7.24 17.76 -15.60
N TRP A 188 -7.97 17.29 -14.62
CA TRP A 188 -9.42 17.18 -14.67
C TRP A 188 -10.04 17.12 -13.27
N SER A 189 -11.36 17.33 -13.20
CA SER A 189 -12.13 17.06 -11.99
C SER A 189 -13.50 16.50 -12.31
N ARG A 190 -14.02 15.64 -11.42
CA ARG A 190 -15.31 14.97 -11.58
C ARG A 190 -16.11 15.03 -10.29
N ALA A 191 -17.38 15.45 -10.36
CA ALA A 191 -18.30 15.38 -9.24
C ALA A 191 -18.67 13.91 -8.94
N VAL A 192 -18.82 13.59 -7.66
CA VAL A 192 -19.31 12.31 -7.13
C VAL A 192 -20.64 12.55 -6.40
N SER A 193 -21.37 11.46 -6.11
CA SER A 193 -22.73 11.61 -5.54
C SER A 193 -22.73 11.96 -4.05
N ASP A 194 -21.63 11.64 -3.34
CA ASP A 194 -21.40 11.96 -1.94
C ASP A 194 -19.90 12.07 -1.67
N TYR A 195 -19.48 12.33 -0.43
CA TYR A 195 -18.07 12.44 -0.09
C TYR A 195 -17.35 11.08 -0.15
N THR A 196 -16.03 11.15 -0.34
CA THR A 196 -15.15 10.01 -0.38
C THR A 196 -14.17 10.07 0.82
N TYR A 197 -13.83 8.91 1.38
CA TYR A 197 -12.99 8.87 2.59
C TYR A 197 -11.58 8.35 2.31
N HIS A 198 -11.44 7.32 1.49
CA HIS A 198 -10.14 6.73 1.13
C HIS A 198 -9.79 7.00 -0.33
N GLY A 199 -8.51 6.78 -0.68
CA GLY A 199 -7.98 7.07 -2.00
C GLY A 199 -8.48 6.13 -3.11
N THR A 200 -8.07 6.44 -4.32
CA THR A 200 -8.37 5.63 -5.50
C THR A 200 -7.51 4.36 -5.53
N ALA A 201 -8.04 3.29 -6.12
CA ALA A 201 -7.26 2.17 -6.60
C ALA A 201 -6.96 2.33 -8.09
N VAL A 202 -5.85 1.76 -8.57
CA VAL A 202 -5.33 2.00 -9.93
C VAL A 202 -4.96 0.71 -10.62
N ALA A 203 -5.43 0.50 -11.85
CA ALA A 203 -4.98 -0.56 -12.75
C ALA A 203 -5.27 -0.21 -14.22
N ASP A 204 -4.59 -0.84 -15.15
CA ASP A 204 -4.90 -0.79 -16.58
C ASP A 204 -5.92 -1.90 -16.90
N PHE A 205 -7.21 -1.55 -16.96
CA PHE A 205 -8.30 -2.53 -17.16
C PHE A 205 -8.51 -2.92 -18.62
N ASP A 206 -8.25 -2.03 -19.55
CA ASP A 206 -8.52 -2.26 -20.95
C ASP A 206 -7.25 -2.60 -21.74
N ASN A 207 -6.09 -2.56 -21.10
CA ASN A 207 -4.76 -2.84 -21.65
C ASN A 207 -4.36 -1.85 -22.76
N ASP A 208 -4.79 -0.59 -22.64
CA ASP A 208 -4.36 0.48 -23.56
C ASP A 208 -3.03 1.12 -23.15
N GLY A 209 -2.49 0.71 -22.00
CA GLY A 209 -1.24 1.19 -21.42
C GLY A 209 -1.39 2.42 -20.56
N LYS A 210 -2.61 2.85 -20.24
CA LYS A 210 -2.91 3.94 -19.34
C LYS A 210 -3.65 3.43 -18.10
N PRO A 211 -3.49 4.10 -16.96
CA PRO A 211 -4.15 3.67 -15.74
C PRO A 211 -5.62 4.11 -15.70
N GLU A 212 -6.49 3.23 -15.24
CA GLU A 212 -7.82 3.54 -14.77
C GLU A 212 -7.84 3.69 -13.27
N LEU A 213 -8.83 4.43 -12.78
CA LEU A 213 -9.06 4.72 -11.38
C LEU A 213 -10.38 4.12 -10.90
N VAL A 214 -10.38 3.50 -9.72
CA VAL A 214 -11.61 3.05 -9.06
C VAL A 214 -11.73 3.66 -7.68
N ILE A 215 -12.89 4.23 -7.36
CA ILE A 215 -13.16 4.87 -6.06
C ILE A 215 -14.62 4.70 -5.66
N GLY A 216 -14.88 4.56 -4.35
CA GLY A 216 -16.22 4.53 -3.78
C GLY A 216 -16.60 5.81 -3.05
N ASP A 217 -17.89 6.08 -2.92
CA ASP A 217 -18.43 7.20 -2.14
C ASP A 217 -19.42 6.74 -1.03
N TYR A 218 -19.79 7.67 -0.18
CA TYR A 218 -20.69 7.39 0.95
C TYR A 218 -22.16 7.22 0.57
N ASN A 219 -22.54 7.46 -0.69
CA ASN A 219 -23.83 7.04 -1.24
C ASN A 219 -23.79 5.61 -1.81
N GLY A 220 -22.65 4.92 -1.69
CA GLY A 220 -22.45 3.55 -2.16
C GLY A 220 -22.15 3.42 -3.64
N MET A 221 -21.92 4.54 -4.33
CA MET A 221 -21.54 4.48 -5.73
C MET A 221 -20.04 4.18 -5.86
N ILE A 222 -19.71 3.20 -6.69
CA ILE A 222 -18.33 2.89 -7.12
C ILE A 222 -18.19 3.38 -8.56
N TYR A 223 -17.14 4.15 -8.80
CA TYR A 223 -16.80 4.72 -10.11
C TYR A 223 -15.53 4.09 -10.63
N ALA A 224 -15.55 3.61 -11.88
CA ALA A 224 -14.34 3.36 -12.65
C ALA A 224 -14.19 4.46 -13.72
N LEU A 225 -13.02 5.06 -13.78
CA LEU A 225 -12.74 6.27 -14.56
C LEU A 225 -11.47 6.08 -15.36
N ASN A 226 -11.44 6.60 -16.59
CA ASN A 226 -10.19 6.79 -17.32
C ASN A 226 -9.30 7.78 -16.58
N GLY A 227 -8.05 7.40 -16.31
CA GLY A 227 -7.10 8.22 -15.57
C GLY A 227 -6.75 9.53 -16.27
N GLU A 228 -6.59 9.51 -17.60
CA GLU A 228 -6.16 10.68 -18.38
C GLU A 228 -7.18 11.81 -18.45
N ASN A 229 -8.48 11.54 -18.25
CA ASN A 229 -9.52 12.55 -18.46
C ASN A 229 -10.72 12.50 -17.48
N GLY A 230 -10.76 11.52 -16.57
CA GLY A 230 -11.83 11.34 -15.58
C GLY A 230 -13.19 10.92 -16.17
N SER A 231 -13.24 10.50 -17.44
CA SER A 231 -14.49 9.99 -18.02
C SER A 231 -14.86 8.64 -17.43
N ALA A 232 -16.17 8.39 -17.24
CA ALA A 232 -16.62 7.13 -16.65
C ALA A 232 -16.49 5.98 -17.65
N LEU A 233 -15.89 4.88 -17.20
CA LEU A 233 -15.97 3.59 -17.86
C LEU A 233 -17.25 2.86 -17.46
N TRP A 234 -17.47 2.74 -16.16
CA TRP A 234 -18.68 2.15 -15.60
C TRP A 234 -18.93 2.69 -14.18
N GLN A 235 -20.11 2.38 -13.65
CA GLN A 235 -20.50 2.65 -12.29
C GLN A 235 -21.24 1.44 -11.71
N TYR A 236 -21.05 1.19 -10.41
CA TYR A 236 -21.76 0.14 -9.69
C TYR A 236 -22.36 0.73 -8.40
N GLN A 237 -23.64 0.40 -8.11
CA GLN A 237 -24.31 0.82 -6.88
C GLN A 237 -24.21 -0.32 -5.87
N ALA A 238 -23.42 -0.14 -4.81
CA ALA A 238 -23.39 -1.00 -3.65
C ALA A 238 -24.64 -0.82 -2.77
N SER A 239 -24.82 -1.72 -1.79
CA SER A 239 -26.03 -1.72 -0.95
C SER A 239 -26.12 -0.52 -0.02
N VAL A 240 -24.97 -0.03 0.47
CA VAL A 240 -24.81 1.13 1.36
C VAL A 240 -23.49 1.81 1.05
N TYR A 241 -23.08 2.76 1.89
CA TYR A 241 -21.84 3.53 1.70
C TYR A 241 -20.59 2.65 1.48
N VAL A 242 -19.72 3.10 0.60
CA VAL A 242 -18.40 2.54 0.37
C VAL A 242 -17.36 3.51 0.96
N GLY A 243 -16.98 3.27 2.22
CA GLY A 243 -16.05 4.13 2.94
C GLY A 243 -14.64 3.56 3.01
N ALA A 244 -14.46 2.27 2.71
CA ALA A 244 -13.17 1.60 2.66
C ALA A 244 -12.45 1.88 1.33
N PRO A 245 -11.10 1.79 1.28
CA PRO A 245 -10.40 1.81 0.01
C PRO A 245 -10.81 0.61 -0.85
N ILE A 246 -10.87 0.83 -2.14
CA ILE A 246 -10.98 -0.24 -3.12
C ILE A 246 -9.63 -0.96 -3.19
N THR A 247 -9.66 -2.26 -3.43
CA THR A 247 -8.47 -3.08 -3.69
C THR A 247 -8.60 -3.77 -5.04
N ILE A 248 -7.52 -3.85 -5.81
CA ILE A 248 -7.52 -4.46 -7.13
C ILE A 248 -6.52 -5.62 -7.17
N ALA A 249 -6.99 -6.81 -7.56
CA ALA A 249 -6.16 -8.01 -7.70
C ALA A 249 -6.84 -9.02 -8.63
N ASP A 250 -6.08 -9.88 -9.28
CA ASP A 250 -6.62 -11.05 -10.00
C ASP A 250 -6.91 -12.16 -8.98
N ILE A 251 -8.12 -12.13 -8.38
CA ILE A 251 -8.49 -13.01 -7.29
C ILE A 251 -8.99 -14.40 -7.74
N ASN A 252 -9.21 -14.56 -9.03
CA ASN A 252 -9.74 -15.80 -9.60
C ASN A 252 -8.75 -16.46 -10.57
N ASN A 253 -7.55 -15.90 -10.75
CA ASN A 253 -6.48 -16.36 -11.63
C ASN A 253 -6.92 -16.47 -13.10
N ASP A 254 -7.82 -15.59 -13.57
CA ASP A 254 -8.26 -15.57 -14.97
C ASP A 254 -7.40 -14.66 -15.86
N GLY A 255 -6.40 -14.00 -15.27
CA GLY A 255 -5.50 -13.05 -15.95
C GLY A 255 -6.09 -11.66 -16.10
N SER A 256 -7.21 -11.37 -15.48
CA SER A 256 -7.84 -10.05 -15.43
C SER A 256 -7.91 -9.56 -13.99
N CYS A 257 -7.79 -8.26 -13.80
CA CYS A 257 -7.90 -7.65 -12.48
C CYS A 257 -9.36 -7.55 -12.06
N ASP A 258 -9.65 -7.97 -10.84
CA ASP A 258 -10.94 -7.82 -10.19
C ASP A 258 -10.90 -6.69 -9.14
N ILE A 259 -12.07 -6.16 -8.80
CA ILE A 259 -12.21 -5.02 -7.90
C ILE A 259 -12.88 -5.49 -6.61
N ILE A 260 -12.15 -5.44 -5.50
CA ILE A 260 -12.65 -5.77 -4.17
C ILE A 260 -13.12 -4.49 -3.49
N PHE A 261 -14.35 -4.47 -3.02
CA PHE A 261 -14.93 -3.35 -2.28
C PHE A 261 -15.51 -3.81 -0.95
N CYS A 262 -15.51 -2.89 0.01
CA CYS A 262 -16.20 -3.07 1.28
C CYS A 262 -17.28 -2.01 1.40
N ASP A 263 -18.53 -2.44 1.55
CA ASP A 263 -19.60 -1.55 1.92
C ASP A 263 -19.95 -1.67 3.42
N GLY A 264 -20.90 -0.90 3.91
CA GLY A 264 -21.30 -0.95 5.32
C GLY A 264 -21.88 -2.29 5.77
N TYR A 265 -22.13 -3.24 4.88
CA TYR A 265 -22.77 -4.52 5.18
C TYR A 265 -21.91 -5.74 4.80
N GLY A 266 -20.84 -5.58 4.06
CA GLY A 266 -20.06 -6.72 3.63
C GLY A 266 -18.87 -6.40 2.75
N VAL A 267 -18.39 -7.43 2.09
CA VAL A 267 -17.29 -7.39 1.13
C VAL A 267 -17.76 -8.02 -0.17
N GLY A 268 -17.48 -7.36 -1.29
CA GLY A 268 -17.85 -7.85 -2.61
C GLY A 268 -16.69 -7.77 -3.60
N ALA A 269 -16.81 -8.53 -4.67
CA ALA A 269 -15.91 -8.48 -5.81
C ALA A 269 -16.66 -8.19 -7.11
N LEU A 270 -16.13 -7.26 -7.90
CA LEU A 270 -16.59 -6.94 -9.24
C LEU A 270 -15.51 -7.32 -10.24
N SER A 271 -15.92 -7.73 -11.44
CA SER A 271 -15.01 -7.85 -12.57
C SER A 271 -14.51 -6.47 -13.02
N LYS A 272 -13.49 -6.44 -13.85
CA LYS A 272 -12.99 -5.20 -14.49
C LYS A 272 -14.04 -4.41 -15.26
N THR A 273 -15.19 -5.01 -15.60
CA THR A 273 -16.31 -4.34 -16.26
C THR A 273 -17.41 -3.87 -15.31
N GLY A 274 -17.19 -3.96 -14.00
CA GLY A 274 -18.16 -3.57 -12.98
C GLY A 274 -19.29 -4.58 -12.75
N THR A 275 -19.14 -5.83 -13.22
CA THR A 275 -20.14 -6.89 -12.99
C THR A 275 -19.84 -7.60 -11.68
N LEU A 276 -20.85 -7.78 -10.83
CA LEU A 276 -20.70 -8.47 -9.55
C LEU A 276 -20.32 -9.94 -9.78
N ILE A 277 -19.18 -10.36 -9.19
CA ILE A 277 -18.72 -11.74 -9.17
C ILE A 277 -19.33 -12.46 -7.96
N TRP A 278 -19.10 -11.93 -6.78
CA TRP A 278 -19.67 -12.43 -5.53
C TRP A 278 -19.80 -11.31 -4.49
N TYR A 279 -20.64 -11.57 -3.47
CA TYR A 279 -20.80 -10.68 -2.32
C TYR A 279 -20.96 -11.50 -1.04
N TYR A 280 -20.16 -11.21 -0.04
CA TYR A 280 -20.22 -11.81 1.29
C TYR A 280 -20.82 -10.81 2.28
N PRO A 281 -22.06 -11.02 2.78
CA PRO A 281 -22.63 -10.21 3.84
C PRO A 281 -22.00 -10.56 5.18
N THR A 282 -21.46 -9.59 5.89
CA THR A 282 -20.92 -9.81 7.25
C THR A 282 -22.02 -10.05 8.26
N THR A 283 -21.71 -10.83 9.28
CA THR A 283 -22.64 -11.09 10.38
C THR A 283 -23.06 -9.79 11.07
N ASN A 284 -24.36 -9.58 11.26
CA ASN A 284 -24.94 -8.39 11.84
C ASN A 284 -24.60 -7.07 11.10
N TYR A 285 -24.38 -7.14 9.80
CA TYR A 285 -24.06 -5.99 8.97
C TYR A 285 -22.90 -5.17 9.53
N SER A 286 -21.82 -5.85 9.85
CA SER A 286 -20.61 -5.25 10.39
C SER A 286 -19.67 -4.85 9.25
N ASN A 287 -19.26 -3.59 9.21
CA ASN A 287 -18.40 -3.07 8.16
C ASN A 287 -16.94 -3.55 8.27
N ALA A 288 -16.27 -3.67 7.13
CA ALA A 288 -14.81 -3.75 6.99
C ALA A 288 -14.26 -2.35 6.64
N PHE A 289 -14.29 -1.44 7.61
CA PHE A 289 -14.19 0.02 7.38
C PHE A 289 -12.86 0.47 6.76
N ARG A 290 -11.77 -0.25 7.01
CA ARG A 290 -10.43 0.13 6.51
C ARG A 290 -9.95 -0.75 5.35
N GLY A 291 -10.85 -1.54 4.77
CA GLY A 291 -10.56 -2.36 3.61
C GLY A 291 -9.92 -3.71 3.94
N VAL A 292 -9.38 -4.32 2.93
CA VAL A 292 -8.86 -5.67 2.95
C VAL A 292 -7.35 -5.70 2.70
N ALA A 293 -6.72 -6.80 3.08
CA ALA A 293 -5.44 -7.26 2.56
C ALA A 293 -5.67 -8.51 1.71
N VAL A 294 -4.81 -8.77 0.74
CA VAL A 294 -4.94 -9.87 -0.22
C VAL A 294 -3.66 -10.68 -0.25
N GLY A 295 -3.76 -12.00 -0.18
CA GLY A 295 -2.64 -12.94 -0.26
C GLY A 295 -3.12 -14.38 -0.25
N ASP A 296 -2.32 -15.33 -0.74
CA ASP A 296 -2.58 -16.77 -0.59
C ASP A 296 -2.28 -17.18 0.86
N ILE A 297 -3.33 -17.30 1.66
CA ILE A 297 -3.24 -17.60 3.10
C ILE A 297 -3.18 -19.10 3.36
N ASN A 298 -3.79 -19.90 2.49
CA ASN A 298 -4.00 -21.32 2.71
C ASN A 298 -3.08 -22.24 1.88
N GLY A 299 -2.28 -21.68 0.95
CA GLY A 299 -1.34 -22.40 0.10
C GLY A 299 -1.98 -23.10 -1.10
N ASP A 300 -3.16 -22.65 -1.54
CA ASP A 300 -3.84 -23.21 -2.70
C ASP A 300 -3.46 -22.51 -4.02
N ASN A 301 -2.56 -21.52 -3.98
CA ASN A 301 -2.11 -20.66 -5.07
C ASN A 301 -3.20 -19.74 -5.65
N SER A 302 -4.26 -19.51 -4.90
CA SER A 302 -5.27 -18.51 -5.19
C SER A 302 -5.18 -17.39 -4.14
N LEU A 303 -5.52 -16.16 -4.51
CA LEU A 303 -5.52 -15.07 -3.57
C LEU A 303 -6.76 -15.15 -2.67
N ASP A 304 -6.54 -14.98 -1.37
CA ASP A 304 -7.59 -14.90 -0.35
C ASP A 304 -7.77 -13.45 0.10
N ILE A 305 -8.95 -13.14 0.62
CA ILE A 305 -9.33 -11.80 1.07
C ILE A 305 -9.36 -11.79 2.60
N VAL A 306 -8.53 -10.98 3.23
CA VAL A 306 -8.40 -10.87 4.69
C VAL A 306 -8.91 -9.52 5.16
N PHE A 307 -9.82 -9.50 6.14
CA PHE A 307 -10.32 -8.26 6.71
C PHE A 307 -10.81 -8.41 8.15
N GLY A 308 -10.76 -7.30 8.89
CA GLY A 308 -11.38 -7.18 10.20
C GLY A 308 -12.75 -6.52 10.13
N THR A 309 -13.62 -6.80 11.08
CA THR A 309 -14.96 -6.21 11.16
C THR A 309 -15.14 -5.34 12.41
N GLY A 310 -16.05 -4.37 12.33
CA GLY A 310 -16.46 -3.55 13.47
C GLY A 310 -17.18 -4.33 14.60
N LYS A 311 -17.30 -5.65 14.49
CA LYS A 311 -17.78 -6.55 15.56
C LYS A 311 -16.70 -7.48 16.12
N GLY A 312 -15.46 -7.32 15.65
CA GLY A 312 -14.31 -8.04 16.18
C GLY A 312 -14.01 -9.36 15.54
N ASN A 313 -14.58 -9.64 14.38
CA ASN A 313 -14.22 -10.82 13.61
C ASN A 313 -13.07 -10.50 12.66
N LEU A 314 -12.08 -11.39 12.63
CA LEU A 314 -11.09 -11.46 11.56
C LEU A 314 -11.52 -12.58 10.62
N ILE A 315 -11.76 -12.23 9.37
CA ILE A 315 -12.37 -13.13 8.37
C ILE A 315 -11.39 -13.31 7.20
N VAL A 316 -11.31 -14.56 6.73
CA VAL A 316 -10.60 -14.92 5.49
C VAL A 316 -11.60 -15.55 4.54
N LEU A 317 -11.70 -14.96 3.34
CA LEU A 317 -12.55 -15.48 2.25
C LEU A 317 -11.67 -15.97 1.11
N ASN A 318 -12.10 -17.06 0.47
CA ASN A 318 -11.55 -17.47 -0.81
C ASN A 318 -11.88 -16.40 -1.87
N GLY A 319 -10.87 -15.83 -2.51
CA GLY A 319 -11.05 -14.74 -3.47
C GLY A 319 -11.88 -15.10 -4.68
N ASN A 320 -11.76 -16.37 -5.15
CA ASN A 320 -12.45 -16.83 -6.34
C ASN A 320 -13.99 -16.81 -6.22
N ASN A 321 -14.53 -17.09 -5.01
CA ASN A 321 -15.97 -17.30 -4.84
C ASN A 321 -16.59 -16.67 -3.58
N GLY A 322 -15.80 -15.97 -2.76
CA GLY A 322 -16.27 -15.33 -1.53
C GLY A 322 -16.67 -16.30 -0.40
N SER A 323 -16.34 -17.59 -0.50
CA SER A 323 -16.63 -18.54 0.56
C SER A 323 -15.69 -18.34 1.75
N VAL A 324 -16.22 -18.52 2.98
CA VAL A 324 -15.43 -18.39 4.21
C VAL A 324 -14.42 -19.52 4.30
N ILE A 325 -13.13 -19.18 4.38
CA ILE A 325 -12.07 -20.12 4.75
C ILE A 325 -12.07 -20.27 6.27
N TRP A 326 -12.03 -19.13 7.00
CA TRP A 326 -12.25 -19.10 8.44
C TRP A 326 -12.72 -17.74 8.93
N ASP A 327 -13.36 -17.73 10.10
CA ASP A 327 -13.90 -16.56 10.78
C ASP A 327 -13.54 -16.68 12.28
N LEU A 328 -12.68 -15.76 12.74
CA LEU A 328 -12.17 -15.77 14.10
C LEU A 328 -12.78 -14.61 14.89
N ASP A 329 -13.62 -14.92 15.88
CA ASP A 329 -14.22 -13.94 16.80
C ASP A 329 -13.22 -13.55 17.91
N LEU A 330 -12.53 -12.44 17.72
CA LEU A 330 -11.59 -11.88 18.71
C LEU A 330 -12.32 -11.25 19.92
N SER A 331 -13.58 -10.82 19.76
CA SER A 331 -14.40 -10.33 20.86
C SER A 331 -14.66 -11.43 21.89
N THR A 332 -15.02 -12.61 21.46
CA THR A 332 -15.18 -13.78 22.33
C THR A 332 -13.86 -14.19 22.95
N HIS A 333 -12.77 -14.20 22.20
CA HIS A 333 -11.44 -14.54 22.71
C HIS A 333 -10.98 -13.59 23.84
N ILE A 334 -11.21 -12.29 23.71
CA ILE A 334 -10.84 -11.31 24.72
C ILE A 334 -11.86 -11.19 25.87
N GLY A 335 -13.08 -11.73 25.66
CA GLY A 335 -14.21 -11.60 26.60
C GLY A 335 -14.77 -10.19 26.75
N LYS A 336 -14.57 -9.34 25.72
CA LYS A 336 -15.02 -7.94 25.67
C LYS A 336 -15.35 -7.56 24.24
N THR A 337 -16.15 -6.51 24.05
CA THR A 337 -16.35 -5.89 22.73
C THR A 337 -14.99 -5.48 22.15
N PHE A 338 -14.73 -5.88 20.92
CA PHE A 338 -13.47 -5.63 20.24
C PHE A 338 -13.77 -5.25 18.78
N ASP A 339 -13.60 -3.99 18.45
CA ASP A 339 -13.86 -3.48 17.12
C ASP A 339 -12.55 -3.49 16.31
N ILE A 340 -12.57 -4.09 15.13
CA ILE A 340 -11.42 -4.09 14.21
C ILE A 340 -11.69 -3.05 13.11
N ASN A 341 -11.29 -1.81 13.36
CA ASN A 341 -11.32 -0.73 12.39
C ASN A 341 -9.92 -0.47 11.83
N HIS A 342 -9.26 -1.55 11.39
CA HIS A 342 -7.86 -1.55 10.94
C HIS A 342 -7.71 -2.51 9.76
N ALA A 343 -6.91 -2.14 8.75
CA ALA A 343 -6.57 -3.04 7.66
C ALA A 343 -5.52 -4.04 8.14
N PRO A 344 -5.63 -5.34 7.80
CA PRO A 344 -4.63 -6.34 8.14
C PRO A 344 -3.29 -6.09 7.43
N LEU A 345 -2.19 -6.58 8.02
CA LEU A 345 -0.94 -6.85 7.31
C LEU A 345 -0.77 -8.36 7.17
N ILE A 346 -0.11 -8.78 6.10
CA ILE A 346 0.13 -10.18 5.77
C ILE A 346 1.60 -10.36 5.42
N ALA A 347 2.31 -11.24 6.10
CA ALA A 347 3.67 -11.69 5.80
C ALA A 347 4.03 -12.90 6.66
N ASP A 348 5.18 -13.52 6.42
CA ASP A 348 5.85 -14.43 7.36
C ASP A 348 6.66 -13.57 8.34
N PHE A 349 6.03 -13.11 9.43
CA PHE A 349 6.61 -12.13 10.34
C PHE A 349 7.64 -12.71 11.31
N ASP A 350 7.59 -14.02 11.59
CA ASP A 350 8.51 -14.70 12.50
C ASP A 350 9.48 -15.65 11.79
N GLU A 351 9.44 -15.67 10.44
CA GLU A 351 10.30 -16.48 9.57
C GLU A 351 10.16 -18.00 9.79
N ASP A 352 8.98 -18.45 10.22
CA ASP A 352 8.69 -19.88 10.45
C ASP A 352 8.25 -20.63 9.17
N GLY A 353 8.16 -19.91 8.04
CA GLY A 353 7.70 -20.41 6.75
C GLY A 353 6.19 -20.51 6.61
N LYS A 354 5.45 -19.83 7.48
CA LYS A 354 3.99 -19.70 7.41
C LYS A 354 3.59 -18.23 7.30
N ILE A 355 2.46 -18.00 6.70
CA ILE A 355 1.89 -16.67 6.63
C ILE A 355 1.26 -16.31 7.98
N ASP A 356 1.57 -15.10 8.44
CA ASP A 356 0.94 -14.48 9.59
C ASP A 356 0.07 -13.30 9.17
N ILE A 357 -0.92 -13.01 10.00
CA ILE A 357 -1.80 -11.84 9.87
C ILE A 357 -1.64 -10.98 11.12
N PHE A 358 -1.22 -9.74 10.93
CA PHE A 358 -1.21 -8.74 11.97
C PHE A 358 -2.48 -7.90 11.91
N ILE A 359 -3.11 -7.69 13.08
CA ILE A 359 -4.31 -6.86 13.21
C ILE A 359 -4.34 -6.11 14.54
N VAL A 360 -4.84 -4.90 14.52
CA VAL A 360 -5.06 -4.07 15.72
C VAL A 360 -6.54 -3.75 15.85
N GLY A 361 -7.03 -3.80 17.05
CA GLY A 361 -8.40 -3.44 17.36
C GLY A 361 -8.54 -2.97 18.81
N GLY A 362 -9.78 -2.72 19.18
CA GLY A 362 -10.09 -2.29 20.55
C GLY A 362 -11.51 -1.78 20.68
N LYS A 363 -11.72 -1.00 21.73
CA LYS A 363 -12.99 -0.32 21.95
C LYS A 363 -12.76 1.14 22.30
N THR A 364 -13.54 2.01 21.69
CA THR A 364 -13.63 3.43 22.05
C THR A 364 -15.03 3.73 22.59
N ASP A 365 -15.10 4.15 23.84
CA ASP A 365 -16.33 4.57 24.51
C ASP A 365 -16.35 6.10 24.64
N TYR A 366 -17.18 6.78 23.86
CA TYR A 366 -17.38 8.21 23.99
C TYR A 366 -18.59 8.47 24.89
N PRO A 367 -18.52 9.37 25.89
CA PRO A 367 -17.37 10.20 26.29
C PRO A 367 -16.46 9.55 27.37
N ASN A 368 -16.67 8.30 27.73
CA ASN A 368 -15.97 7.62 28.84
C ASN A 368 -14.68 6.94 28.37
N PHE A 369 -13.72 7.71 27.88
CA PHE A 369 -12.48 7.17 27.32
C PHE A 369 -11.62 6.35 28.29
N GLN A 370 -11.85 6.44 29.60
CA GLN A 370 -11.11 5.64 30.60
C GLN A 370 -11.40 4.14 30.50
N THR A 371 -12.48 3.75 29.82
CA THR A 371 -12.83 2.35 29.56
C THR A 371 -12.27 1.84 28.23
N ASN A 372 -11.62 2.70 27.46
CA ASN A 372 -11.00 2.34 26.21
C ASN A 372 -9.88 1.32 26.43
N TYR A 373 -9.72 0.45 25.47
CA TYR A 373 -8.59 -0.46 25.41
C TYR A 373 -8.29 -0.81 23.95
N GLY A 374 -7.03 -1.18 23.69
CA GLY A 374 -6.57 -1.67 22.41
C GLY A 374 -5.76 -2.94 22.59
N ARG A 375 -5.68 -3.74 21.55
CA ARG A 375 -4.82 -4.91 21.48
C ARG A 375 -4.37 -5.15 20.05
N ALA A 376 -3.11 -5.53 19.89
CA ALA A 376 -2.56 -6.06 18.66
C ALA A 376 -2.54 -7.60 18.72
N TYR A 377 -2.78 -8.24 17.61
CA TYR A 377 -2.68 -9.69 17.45
C TYR A 377 -1.77 -9.99 16.28
N MET A 378 -0.90 -10.98 16.47
CA MET A 378 -0.23 -11.72 15.40
C MET A 378 -0.84 -13.11 15.37
N ILE A 379 -1.31 -13.56 14.22
CA ILE A 379 -2.05 -14.79 14.05
C ILE A 379 -1.42 -15.59 12.92
N THR A 380 -0.78 -16.71 13.25
CA THR A 380 -0.25 -17.62 12.23
C THR A 380 -1.44 -18.29 11.50
N ALA A 381 -1.53 -18.03 10.22
CA ALA A 381 -2.69 -18.41 9.41
C ALA A 381 -2.49 -19.71 8.65
N GLY A 382 -1.33 -19.95 8.04
CA GLY A 382 -1.10 -21.19 7.28
C GLY A 382 0.17 -21.20 6.45
N ILE A 383 0.28 -22.19 5.58
CA ILE A 383 1.43 -22.42 4.68
C ILE A 383 1.26 -21.69 3.34
N GLY A 384 0.64 -20.52 3.34
CA GLY A 384 0.42 -19.72 2.15
C GLY A 384 1.72 -19.24 1.48
N ASN A 385 1.58 -18.69 0.28
CA ASN A 385 2.71 -18.23 -0.53
C ASN A 385 2.75 -16.70 -0.67
N GLY A 386 1.92 -15.96 0.07
CA GLY A 386 1.82 -14.51 -0.06
C GLY A 386 1.06 -14.06 -1.33
N PRO A 387 1.40 -12.97 -1.98
CA PRO A 387 2.50 -12.04 -1.63
C PRO A 387 2.27 -11.29 -0.31
N ASP A 388 3.32 -10.66 0.19
CA ASP A 388 3.23 -9.84 1.39
C ASP A 388 2.36 -8.60 1.17
N TRP A 389 1.59 -8.23 2.21
CA TRP A 389 0.81 -7.00 2.26
C TRP A 389 1.26 -6.19 3.46
N LEU A 390 2.29 -5.35 3.27
CA LEU A 390 3.06 -4.75 4.36
C LEU A 390 2.58 -3.36 4.78
N MET A 391 1.61 -2.76 4.07
CA MET A 391 1.09 -1.45 4.41
C MET A 391 -0.32 -1.22 3.87
N PHE A 392 -0.99 -0.20 4.42
CA PHE A 392 -2.30 0.25 3.95
C PHE A 392 -2.25 0.65 2.46
N GLN A 393 -3.21 0.17 1.67
CA GLN A 393 -3.28 0.36 0.23
C GLN A 393 -2.04 -0.16 -0.54
N HIS A 394 -1.38 -1.19 -0.01
CA HIS A 394 -0.35 -2.01 -0.63
C HIS A 394 1.01 -1.32 -0.84
N ASP A 395 1.09 -0.09 -1.36
CA ASP A 395 2.34 0.56 -1.71
C ASP A 395 2.43 2.04 -1.26
N LEU A 396 3.61 2.63 -1.36
CA LEU A 396 3.88 4.03 -0.99
C LEU A 396 3.16 5.06 -1.88
N ARG A 397 2.79 4.69 -3.10
CA ARG A 397 2.01 5.53 -4.02
C ARG A 397 0.50 5.40 -3.80
N ARG A 398 0.09 4.53 -2.89
CA ARG A 398 -1.31 4.26 -2.53
C ARG A 398 -2.17 3.82 -3.72
N LYS A 399 -1.61 3.01 -4.60
CA LYS A 399 -2.33 2.47 -5.76
C LYS A 399 -3.37 1.43 -5.40
N SER A 400 -3.27 0.80 -4.24
CA SER A 400 -4.21 -0.23 -3.73
C SER A 400 -4.45 -1.37 -4.74
N SER A 401 -3.42 -1.75 -5.47
CA SER A 401 -3.47 -2.70 -6.57
C SER A 401 -2.29 -3.65 -6.55
N MET A 402 -2.58 -4.91 -6.83
CA MET A 402 -1.58 -5.95 -7.17
C MET A 402 -1.47 -6.14 -8.69
N CYS A 403 -2.28 -5.43 -9.46
CA CYS A 403 -2.25 -5.42 -10.91
C CYS A 403 -1.42 -4.22 -11.35
N ASP A 404 -0.20 -4.47 -11.81
CA ASP A 404 0.65 -3.40 -12.32
C ASP A 404 0.00 -2.76 -13.56
N ALA A 405 -0.30 -1.47 -13.47
CA ALA A 405 -0.43 -0.67 -14.67
C ALA A 405 0.93 -0.70 -15.39
N PRO A 406 1.00 -0.94 -16.68
CA PRO A 406 2.28 -0.97 -17.37
C PRO A 406 2.99 0.37 -17.15
N LEU A 407 4.19 0.30 -16.55
CA LEU A 407 5.08 1.44 -16.50
C LEU A 407 5.34 1.87 -17.93
N SER A 408 5.05 3.12 -18.27
CA SER A 408 5.33 3.68 -19.59
C SER A 408 6.76 3.34 -20.00
N ASN A 409 6.89 2.65 -21.15
CA ASN A 409 8.13 2.33 -21.85
C ASN A 409 9.08 1.25 -21.29
N SER A 410 8.56 0.11 -20.81
CA SER A 410 9.21 -1.14 -21.15
C SER A 410 8.16 -2.24 -21.26
N THR A 411 7.85 -2.63 -22.49
CA THR A 411 7.11 -3.85 -22.79
C THR A 411 7.91 -5.06 -22.30
N PHE A 412 7.88 -5.30 -20.99
CA PHE A 412 8.33 -6.56 -20.43
C PHE A 412 7.24 -7.61 -20.67
N LYS A 413 7.14 -8.08 -21.90
CA LYS A 413 6.52 -9.39 -22.10
C LYS A 413 7.32 -10.37 -21.25
N LYS A 414 6.67 -10.93 -20.24
CA LYS A 414 7.17 -12.12 -19.52
C LYS A 414 7.17 -13.28 -20.53
N ASN A 415 8.15 -13.25 -21.44
CA ASN A 415 8.42 -14.42 -22.26
C ASN A 415 9.10 -15.42 -21.35
N ASN A 416 8.60 -16.64 -21.30
CA ASN A 416 9.22 -17.82 -20.68
C ASN A 416 10.57 -18.16 -21.36
N GLN A 417 11.48 -17.21 -21.41
CA GLN A 417 12.87 -17.43 -21.82
C GLN A 417 13.67 -17.66 -20.54
N ASN A 418 13.81 -18.92 -20.17
CA ASN A 418 14.59 -19.28 -19.00
C ASN A 418 16.08 -19.04 -19.30
N ILE A 419 16.69 -18.10 -18.58
CA ILE A 419 18.15 -18.11 -18.44
C ILE A 419 18.52 -19.11 -17.34
N GLN A 420 19.69 -19.72 -17.47
CA GLN A 420 20.25 -20.63 -16.45
C GLN A 420 21.62 -20.12 -16.02
N LEU A 421 21.84 -20.15 -14.71
CA LEU A 421 23.12 -19.80 -14.09
C LEU A 421 23.66 -21.01 -13.34
N TYR A 422 24.85 -21.46 -13.71
CA TYR A 422 25.51 -22.56 -12.98
C TYR A 422 27.03 -22.48 -13.05
N PRO A 423 27.76 -22.92 -11.99
CA PRO A 423 27.22 -23.22 -10.69
C PRO A 423 26.60 -21.96 -10.04
N ASN A 424 25.61 -22.17 -9.19
CA ASN A 424 25.02 -21.11 -8.38
C ASN A 424 24.57 -21.77 -7.05
N PRO A 425 25.22 -21.48 -5.93
CA PRO A 425 26.24 -20.44 -5.68
C PRO A 425 27.58 -20.60 -6.41
N SER A 426 28.37 -19.52 -6.52
CA SER A 426 29.68 -19.50 -7.15
C SER A 426 30.61 -18.41 -6.60
N ARG A 427 31.94 -18.57 -6.82
CA ARG A 427 32.97 -17.61 -6.32
C ARG A 427 33.69 -16.83 -7.42
N GLU A 428 34.04 -17.48 -8.51
CA GLU A 428 34.89 -16.87 -9.53
C GLU A 428 34.19 -16.69 -10.86
N PHE A 429 33.42 -17.69 -11.29
CA PHE A 429 32.73 -17.70 -12.58
C PHE A 429 31.36 -18.33 -12.47
N VAL A 430 30.41 -17.82 -13.24
CA VAL A 430 29.09 -18.42 -13.46
C VAL A 430 28.86 -18.57 -14.97
N THR A 431 28.41 -19.73 -15.40
CA THR A 431 27.97 -19.93 -16.79
C THR A 431 26.53 -19.47 -16.94
N LEU A 432 26.33 -18.49 -17.79
CA LEU A 432 25.00 -18.05 -18.23
C LEU A 432 24.63 -18.78 -19.50
N VAL A 433 23.47 -19.43 -19.51
CA VAL A 433 22.82 -19.95 -20.72
C VAL A 433 21.55 -19.15 -20.98
N SER A 434 21.41 -18.63 -22.18
CA SER A 434 20.24 -17.87 -22.63
C SER A 434 19.74 -18.42 -23.97
N SER A 435 18.44 -18.34 -24.21
CA SER A 435 17.86 -18.74 -25.49
C SER A 435 18.09 -17.72 -26.61
N ASN A 436 18.46 -16.49 -26.27
CA ASN A 436 18.69 -15.39 -27.23
C ASN A 436 19.84 -14.49 -26.77
N LEU A 437 20.48 -13.83 -27.74
CA LEU A 437 21.49 -12.80 -27.48
C LEU A 437 20.82 -11.51 -27.00
N GLY A 438 21.50 -10.77 -26.14
CA GLY A 438 21.02 -9.51 -25.56
C GLY A 438 21.96 -8.90 -24.56
N THR A 439 21.55 -7.85 -23.88
CA THR A 439 22.33 -7.17 -22.88
C THR A 439 22.19 -7.88 -21.52
N VAL A 440 23.30 -8.32 -20.95
CA VAL A 440 23.38 -8.88 -19.60
C VAL A 440 23.61 -7.76 -18.62
N THR A 441 22.83 -7.70 -17.52
CA THR A 441 23.06 -6.78 -16.43
C THR A 441 23.08 -7.53 -15.10
N ILE A 442 24.11 -7.29 -14.28
CA ILE A 442 24.20 -7.80 -12.91
C ILE A 442 23.95 -6.63 -11.97
N ARG A 443 22.97 -6.79 -11.08
CA ARG A 443 22.57 -5.77 -10.11
C ARG A 443 22.62 -6.31 -8.69
N THR A 444 22.81 -5.42 -7.74
CA THR A 444 22.53 -5.72 -6.33
C THR A 444 21.01 -5.96 -6.15
N ILE A 445 20.63 -6.56 -5.05
CA ILE A 445 19.20 -6.70 -4.68
C ILE A 445 18.50 -5.34 -4.49
N THR A 446 19.27 -4.27 -4.24
CA THR A 446 18.79 -2.88 -4.15
C THR A 446 18.65 -2.18 -5.50
N GLY A 447 18.95 -2.89 -6.61
CA GLY A 447 18.78 -2.39 -7.99
C GLY A 447 20.00 -1.71 -8.61
N SER A 448 21.07 -1.44 -7.85
CA SER A 448 22.30 -0.82 -8.38
C SER A 448 23.00 -1.72 -9.41
N THR A 449 23.26 -1.21 -10.60
CA THR A 449 23.96 -1.94 -11.66
C THR A 449 25.45 -2.03 -11.35
N ILE A 450 25.95 -3.27 -11.23
CA ILE A 450 27.37 -3.57 -11.00
C ILE A 450 28.11 -3.85 -12.31
N LYS A 451 27.49 -4.63 -13.19
CA LYS A 451 28.06 -4.97 -14.51
C LYS A 451 26.97 -4.91 -15.57
N SER A 452 27.34 -4.46 -16.78
CA SER A 452 26.49 -4.56 -17.97
C SER A 452 27.34 -4.79 -19.20
N PHE A 453 26.94 -5.77 -20.03
CA PHE A 453 27.67 -6.13 -21.28
C PHE A 453 26.75 -6.87 -22.25
N GLU A 454 27.14 -6.89 -23.53
CA GLU A 454 26.40 -7.63 -24.55
C GLU A 454 26.80 -9.11 -24.55
N LEU A 455 25.77 -9.98 -24.62
CA LEU A 455 25.95 -11.43 -24.77
C LEU A 455 26.27 -11.75 -26.22
N THR A 456 27.48 -12.26 -26.46
CA THR A 456 27.95 -12.59 -27.81
C THR A 456 27.70 -14.05 -28.19
N GLU A 457 27.41 -14.90 -27.22
CA GLU A 457 27.13 -16.33 -27.38
C GLU A 457 25.98 -16.74 -26.43
N LEU A 458 25.18 -17.74 -26.86
CA LEU A 458 24.03 -18.22 -26.06
C LEU A 458 24.43 -18.93 -24.75
N LYS A 459 25.73 -19.30 -24.64
CA LYS A 459 26.35 -19.85 -23.43
C LYS A 459 27.65 -19.13 -23.19
N SER A 460 27.75 -18.37 -22.11
CA SER A 460 28.88 -17.52 -21.79
C SER A 460 29.29 -17.68 -20.33
N ASN A 461 30.61 -17.67 -20.09
CA ASN A 461 31.15 -17.62 -18.73
C ASN A 461 31.33 -16.17 -18.29
N ILE A 462 30.71 -15.83 -17.17
CA ILE A 462 30.78 -14.51 -16.58
C ILE A 462 31.71 -14.56 -15.36
N ALA A 463 32.73 -13.73 -15.37
CA ALA A 463 33.59 -13.56 -14.21
C ALA A 463 32.87 -12.75 -13.13
N ILE A 464 32.83 -13.29 -11.91
CA ILE A 464 32.18 -12.72 -10.73
C ILE A 464 33.11 -12.63 -9.52
N GLY A 465 34.37 -13.02 -9.65
CA GLY A 465 35.35 -13.02 -8.54
C GLY A 465 35.72 -11.64 -8.00
N ASP A 466 35.30 -10.58 -8.67
CA ASP A 466 35.41 -9.19 -8.24
C ASP A 466 34.14 -8.67 -7.52
N LEU A 467 33.09 -9.48 -7.42
CA LEU A 467 31.86 -9.14 -6.67
C LEU A 467 32.06 -9.54 -5.20
N ALA A 468 31.50 -8.72 -4.31
CA ALA A 468 31.44 -9.07 -2.89
C ALA A 468 30.54 -10.29 -2.66
N THR A 469 30.79 -11.04 -1.60
CA THR A 469 29.89 -12.11 -1.16
C THR A 469 28.50 -11.56 -0.93
N GLY A 470 27.48 -12.16 -1.56
CA GLY A 470 26.12 -11.68 -1.45
C GLY A 470 25.19 -12.19 -2.56
N LEU A 471 23.95 -11.70 -2.53
CA LEU A 471 22.92 -12.01 -3.51
C LEU A 471 22.83 -10.92 -4.58
N TYR A 472 22.74 -11.33 -5.84
CA TYR A 472 22.66 -10.46 -7.01
C TYR A 472 21.52 -10.90 -7.93
N ILE A 473 21.01 -9.98 -8.75
CA ILE A 473 20.09 -10.27 -9.84
C ILE A 473 20.83 -10.18 -11.16
N VAL A 474 20.83 -11.27 -11.92
CA VAL A 474 21.32 -11.30 -13.29
C VAL A 474 20.14 -11.23 -14.22
N SER A 475 20.11 -10.22 -15.08
CA SER A 475 19.07 -10.06 -16.10
C SER A 475 19.68 -10.10 -17.50
N VAL A 476 18.93 -10.66 -18.46
CA VAL A 476 19.27 -10.65 -19.89
C VAL A 476 18.13 -9.99 -20.64
N GLN A 477 18.39 -8.82 -21.20
CA GLN A 477 17.45 -8.05 -22.03
C GLN A 477 17.66 -8.42 -23.48
N THR A 478 16.63 -8.93 -24.14
CA THR A 478 16.64 -9.28 -25.57
C THR A 478 15.58 -8.47 -26.33
N LYS A 479 15.52 -8.59 -27.64
CA LYS A 479 14.42 -7.99 -28.45
C LYS A 479 13.05 -8.61 -28.14
N GLN A 480 13.01 -9.79 -27.52
CA GLN A 480 11.78 -10.53 -27.22
C GLN A 480 11.34 -10.40 -25.76
N GLY A 481 12.11 -9.69 -24.94
CA GLY A 481 11.80 -9.47 -23.52
C GLY A 481 13.01 -9.63 -22.60
N MET A 482 12.79 -9.56 -21.29
CA MET A 482 13.82 -9.71 -20.27
C MET A 482 13.59 -10.99 -19.46
N SER A 483 14.71 -11.67 -19.14
CA SER A 483 14.75 -12.81 -18.23
C SER A 483 15.64 -12.47 -17.04
N MET A 484 15.29 -12.94 -15.85
CA MET A 484 16.07 -12.69 -14.62
C MET A 484 16.28 -13.96 -13.82
N GLN A 485 17.41 -14.04 -13.12
CA GLN A 485 17.70 -15.11 -12.17
C GLN A 485 18.58 -14.60 -11.04
N LYS A 486 18.37 -15.11 -9.82
CA LYS A 486 19.21 -14.82 -8.65
C LYS A 486 20.57 -15.50 -8.83
N LEU A 487 21.65 -14.80 -8.44
CA LEU A 487 23.02 -15.29 -8.39
C LEU A 487 23.54 -15.11 -6.95
N GLN A 488 23.91 -16.20 -6.31
CA GLN A 488 24.59 -16.19 -5.02
C GLN A 488 26.11 -16.21 -5.24
N VAL A 489 26.82 -15.19 -4.75
CA VAL A 489 28.28 -15.10 -4.74
C VAL A 489 28.77 -15.45 -3.34
N GLU A 490 29.75 -16.40 -3.24
CA GLU A 490 30.36 -16.88 -1.99
C GLU A 490 31.75 -16.30 -1.72
#